data_88546959d4b7929e981f07d54086572b
#
_entry.id   88546959d4b7929e981f07d54086572b
#
_cell.length_a   1.000
_cell.length_b   1.000
_cell.length_c   1.000
_cell.angle_alpha   90.00
_cell.angle_beta   90.00
_cell.angle_gamma   90.00
#
_symmetry.space_group_name_H-M   'P 1'
#
loop_
_entity.id
_entity.type
_entity.pdbx_description
1 polymer ?
#
loop_
_entity_poly.entity_id
_entity_poly.type
_entity_poly.pdbx_seq_one_letter_code
_entity_poly.pdbx_strand_id
1 'polypeptide(L)'
;PESPGYSFGTVQSLLDWAAPLKRAGIDIIAGNPILQKAAMAVFPWMDDAANMVVFGDSRGGSANFQTFENLLTYYTGTDNKEGVEKVASALNKGISQKKYSRNNAGWTGLCTYTATIPSVRAESNERASYSPHHRFITMKNWEGDYKMMFTLYGGKKGYHLTPNGLALQFYAYGYALAPDAAAYESYWSKDHGYHQSPTGSNTVLPGYTEGDITIHADVSAGEKRRMVAMVRTSGNSGYYVDIFRSDRADNDYLFHHVGTSMEITDSEGNKLPGEALEKFDKTWHEGYHWFSNLHKSDYNQNFIASWSMPEDITARLWMTGGEGREIYQVDAPPTTMNKGLTPGDICMPPMPTPALIVRQEGNNAHTHPFVSVYEAYKK
;
A
#
# COMPACT_ATOMS: atom_id res chain seq x y z
N PRO A 1 14.74 0.99 11.96
CA PRO A 1 13.66 1.40 11.03
C PRO A 1 12.32 1.18 11.70
N GLU A 2 11.41 2.11 11.45
CA GLU A 2 10.08 2.14 12.00
C GLU A 2 9.06 2.13 10.85
N SER A 3 7.81 1.76 11.12
CA SER A 3 6.73 1.91 10.15
C SER A 3 6.52 3.39 9.76
N PRO A 4 5.87 3.68 8.63
CA PRO A 4 5.72 5.05 8.14
C PRO A 4 5.16 6.03 9.18
N GLY A 5 4.12 5.62 9.90
CA GLY A 5 3.49 6.46 10.91
C GLY A 5 4.46 6.92 12.02
N TYR A 6 5.23 6.00 12.56
CA TYR A 6 6.21 6.32 13.62
C TYR A 6 7.41 7.10 13.08
N SER A 7 7.93 6.70 11.90
CA SER A 7 9.06 7.40 11.27
C SER A 7 8.73 8.87 11.01
N PHE A 8 7.60 9.14 10.37
CA PHE A 8 7.22 10.51 10.03
C PHE A 8 6.70 11.29 11.22
N GLY A 9 6.03 10.66 12.17
CA GLY A 9 5.57 11.34 13.40
C GLY A 9 6.73 11.95 14.18
N THR A 10 7.83 11.24 14.33
CA THR A 10 9.04 11.75 14.99
C THR A 10 9.66 12.92 14.20
N VAL A 11 9.81 12.74 12.87
CA VAL A 11 10.37 13.79 12.00
C VAL A 11 9.47 15.04 12.03
N GLN A 12 8.17 14.88 11.93
CA GLN A 12 7.19 15.98 11.97
C GLN A 12 7.31 16.80 13.24
N SER A 13 7.41 16.15 14.39
CA SER A 13 7.57 16.85 15.68
C SER A 13 8.81 17.76 15.70
N LEU A 14 9.88 17.39 15.02
CA LEU A 14 11.06 18.24 14.87
C LEU A 14 10.84 19.35 13.84
N LEU A 15 10.21 19.04 12.71
CA LEU A 15 9.98 20.00 11.63
C LEU A 15 8.98 21.09 12.02
N ASP A 16 8.07 20.83 12.94
CA ASP A 16 7.11 21.83 13.46
C ASP A 16 7.81 22.99 14.16
N TRP A 17 9.01 22.75 14.68
CA TRP A 17 9.85 23.78 15.30
C TRP A 17 10.79 24.49 14.33
N ALA A 18 10.95 24.01 13.08
CA ALA A 18 11.96 24.55 12.16
C ALA A 18 11.80 26.04 11.87
N ALA A 19 10.60 26.50 11.51
CA ALA A 19 10.35 27.89 11.20
C ALA A 19 10.39 28.81 12.45
N PRO A 20 9.77 28.44 13.58
CA PRO A 20 9.90 29.21 14.83
C PRO A 20 11.35 29.37 15.28
N LEU A 21 12.12 28.28 15.29
CA LEU A 21 13.53 28.32 15.72
C LEU A 21 14.41 29.13 14.75
N LYS A 22 14.17 29.04 13.46
CA LYS A 22 14.89 29.85 12.48
C LYS A 22 14.69 31.35 12.71
N ARG A 23 13.46 31.77 13.07
CA ARG A 23 13.18 33.17 13.44
C ARG A 23 13.90 33.60 14.71
N ALA A 24 14.18 32.66 15.62
CA ALA A 24 15.00 32.88 16.82
C ALA A 24 16.52 32.76 16.54
N GLY A 25 16.93 32.62 15.27
CA GLY A 25 18.34 32.50 14.88
C GLY A 25 18.91 31.09 14.93
N ILE A 26 18.09 30.08 15.17
CA ILE A 26 18.52 28.67 15.28
C ILE A 26 17.99 27.89 14.06
N ASP A 27 18.83 27.62 13.08
CA ASP A 27 18.44 26.85 11.90
C ASP A 27 18.75 25.36 12.08
N ILE A 28 17.77 24.61 12.55
CA ILE A 28 17.91 23.17 12.82
C ILE A 28 17.97 22.32 11.56
N ILE A 29 17.42 22.80 10.43
CA ILE A 29 17.43 22.06 9.17
C ILE A 29 18.75 22.29 8.43
N ALA A 30 19.18 23.55 8.26
CA ALA A 30 20.41 23.87 7.55
C ALA A 30 21.64 23.26 8.23
N GLY A 31 21.65 23.25 9.56
CA GLY A 31 22.73 22.64 10.35
C GLY A 31 22.71 21.10 10.37
N ASN A 32 21.68 20.45 9.82
CA ASN A 32 21.49 19.00 9.92
C ASN A 32 21.08 18.37 8.59
N PRO A 33 22.04 17.89 7.77
CA PRO A 33 21.75 17.28 6.48
C PRO A 33 20.82 16.05 6.55
N ILE A 34 20.81 15.33 7.67
CA ILE A 34 19.92 14.19 7.87
C ILE A 34 18.48 14.70 7.99
N LEU A 35 18.25 15.78 8.73
CA LEU A 35 16.92 16.35 8.88
C LEU A 35 16.39 16.95 7.58
N GLN A 36 17.27 17.54 6.74
CA GLN A 36 16.90 17.96 5.39
C GLN A 36 16.40 16.80 4.54
N LYS A 37 17.14 15.68 4.54
CA LYS A 37 16.72 14.47 3.83
C LYS A 37 15.42 13.90 4.40
N ALA A 38 15.28 13.86 5.72
CA ALA A 38 14.08 13.36 6.39
C ALA A 38 12.84 14.21 6.06
N ALA A 39 12.98 15.53 5.95
CA ALA A 39 11.89 16.42 5.54
C ALA A 39 11.32 16.08 4.17
N MET A 40 12.17 15.61 3.24
CA MET A 40 11.77 15.26 1.87
C MET A 40 11.42 13.77 1.70
N ALA A 41 11.74 12.92 2.68
CA ALA A 41 11.55 11.47 2.58
C ALA A 41 10.07 11.03 2.52
N VAL A 42 9.15 11.91 2.91
CA VAL A 42 7.70 11.64 2.85
C VAL A 42 7.16 11.60 1.41
N PHE A 43 7.72 12.40 0.49
CA PHE A 43 7.17 12.55 -0.86
C PHE A 43 7.17 11.27 -1.69
N PRO A 44 8.22 10.45 -1.71
CA PRO A 44 8.19 9.15 -2.38
C PRO A 44 7.09 8.22 -1.86
N TRP A 45 6.69 8.38 -0.60
CA TRP A 45 5.77 7.48 0.10
C TRP A 45 4.32 7.98 0.14
N MET A 46 3.99 8.96 -0.68
CA MET A 46 2.61 9.43 -0.87
C MET A 46 2.06 8.94 -2.21
N ASP A 47 0.78 8.55 -2.20
CA ASP A 47 0.02 8.33 -3.44
C ASP A 47 -0.44 9.65 -4.09
N ASP A 48 -1.16 9.56 -5.19
CA ASP A 48 -1.67 10.73 -5.91
C ASP A 48 -2.81 11.45 -5.18
N ALA A 49 -3.40 10.84 -4.17
CA ALA A 49 -4.36 11.47 -3.27
C ALA A 49 -3.70 12.01 -1.99
N ALA A 50 -2.36 12.08 -1.93
CA ALA A 50 -1.59 12.48 -0.76
C ALA A 50 -1.88 11.63 0.49
N ASN A 51 -2.25 10.36 0.32
CA ASN A 51 -2.25 9.40 1.39
C ASN A 51 -0.86 8.79 1.54
N MET A 52 -0.51 8.46 2.76
CA MET A 52 0.73 7.76 3.06
C MET A 52 0.58 6.28 2.71
N VAL A 53 1.62 5.72 2.09
CA VAL A 53 1.75 4.27 1.96
C VAL A 53 1.81 3.63 3.35
N VAL A 54 1.33 2.41 3.46
CA VAL A 54 1.31 1.66 4.71
C VAL A 54 2.09 0.37 4.58
N PHE A 55 2.83 0.04 5.61
CA PHE A 55 3.43 -1.25 5.85
C PHE A 55 3.76 -1.37 7.33
N GLY A 56 3.77 -2.59 7.83
CA GLY A 56 3.93 -2.82 9.26
C GLY A 56 2.77 -2.24 10.06
N ASP A 57 3.06 -1.79 11.25
CA ASP A 57 2.12 -1.20 12.20
C ASP A 57 1.87 0.29 11.87
N SER A 58 1.25 0.53 10.73
CA SER A 58 0.90 1.88 10.28
C SER A 58 -0.57 1.97 9.94
N ARG A 59 -1.22 3.05 10.36
CA ARG A 59 -2.57 3.39 9.92
C ARG A 59 -2.52 4.10 8.58
N GLY A 60 -3.43 3.73 7.69
CA GLY A 60 -3.68 4.53 6.49
C GLY A 60 -4.18 5.92 6.86
N GLY A 61 -3.88 6.90 6.03
CA GLY A 61 -4.33 8.27 6.22
C GLY A 61 -3.56 9.26 5.36
N SER A 62 -4.03 10.48 5.39
CA SER A 62 -3.38 11.58 4.67
C SER A 62 -2.06 11.96 5.32
N ALA A 63 -1.15 12.49 4.49
CA ALA A 63 0.05 13.14 4.99
C ALA A 63 -0.30 14.30 5.94
N ASN A 64 0.61 14.64 6.83
CA ASN A 64 0.41 15.79 7.72
C ASN A 64 0.67 17.11 6.99
N PHE A 65 -0.40 17.71 6.48
CA PHE A 65 -0.33 18.98 5.75
C PHE A 65 0.12 20.16 6.61
N GLN A 66 -0.09 20.14 7.93
CA GLN A 66 0.44 21.17 8.82
C GLN A 66 1.96 21.21 8.74
N THR A 67 2.63 20.08 8.73
CA THR A 67 4.09 20.00 8.55
C THR A 67 4.51 20.58 7.21
N PHE A 68 3.74 20.38 6.15
CA PHE A 68 4.03 20.99 4.84
C PHE A 68 3.88 22.52 4.89
N GLU A 69 2.90 23.06 5.60
CA GLU A 69 2.79 24.51 5.78
C GLU A 69 4.00 25.07 6.56
N ASN A 70 4.44 24.38 7.59
CA ASN A 70 5.64 24.75 8.38
C ASN A 70 6.91 24.72 7.49
N LEU A 71 7.05 23.68 6.69
CA LEU A 71 8.16 23.55 5.74
C LEU A 71 8.12 24.59 4.62
N LEU A 72 6.94 24.94 4.11
CA LEU A 72 6.79 25.99 3.13
C LEU A 72 7.31 27.33 3.68
N THR A 73 6.89 27.65 4.91
CA THR A 73 7.37 28.86 5.61
C THR A 73 8.88 28.85 5.80
N TYR A 74 9.45 27.69 6.15
CA TYR A 74 10.89 27.53 6.26
C TYR A 74 11.62 27.73 4.93
N TYR A 75 11.17 27.04 3.85
CA TYR A 75 11.84 27.08 2.55
C TYR A 75 11.66 28.41 1.82
N THR A 76 10.54 29.12 2.02
CA THR A 76 10.33 30.45 1.43
C THR A 76 11.42 31.45 1.84
N GLY A 77 12.08 31.24 2.98
CA GLY A 77 13.22 32.05 3.42
C GLY A 77 14.58 31.46 3.06
N THR A 78 14.65 30.56 2.06
CA THR A 78 15.88 29.90 1.61
C THR A 78 15.96 29.86 0.07
N ASP A 79 17.11 29.51 -0.48
CA ASP A 79 17.30 29.32 -1.94
C ASP A 79 16.83 27.94 -2.44
N ASN A 80 16.20 27.14 -1.57
CA ASN A 80 15.74 25.79 -1.91
C ASN A 80 14.42 25.83 -2.71
N LYS A 81 14.53 26.15 -4.00
CA LYS A 81 13.36 26.19 -4.91
C LYS A 81 12.65 24.87 -5.04
N GLU A 82 13.40 23.76 -5.12
CA GLU A 82 12.83 22.41 -5.23
C GLU A 82 12.01 22.07 -3.97
N GLY A 83 12.50 22.41 -2.79
CA GLY A 83 11.77 22.22 -1.54
C GLY A 83 10.47 23.04 -1.51
N VAL A 84 10.51 24.30 -1.95
CA VAL A 84 9.31 25.13 -2.07
C VAL A 84 8.30 24.50 -3.04
N GLU A 85 8.73 24.06 -4.21
CA GLU A 85 7.85 23.48 -5.25
C GLU A 85 7.18 22.20 -4.77
N LYS A 86 7.95 21.25 -4.22
CA LYS A 86 7.41 19.97 -3.70
C LYS A 86 6.40 20.19 -2.58
N VAL A 87 6.75 21.02 -1.62
CA VAL A 87 5.89 21.28 -0.46
C VAL A 87 4.64 22.05 -0.85
N ALA A 88 4.77 23.10 -1.70
CA ALA A 88 3.63 23.88 -2.18
C ALA A 88 2.67 23.03 -3.03
N SER A 89 3.19 22.14 -3.87
CA SER A 89 2.39 21.20 -4.66
C SER A 89 1.55 20.29 -3.76
N ALA A 90 2.18 19.64 -2.76
CA ALA A 90 1.48 18.78 -1.82
C ALA A 90 0.42 19.54 -1.01
N LEU A 91 0.75 20.73 -0.54
CA LEU A 91 -0.17 21.58 0.24
C LEU A 91 -1.38 22.02 -0.58
N ASN A 92 -1.15 22.52 -1.81
CA ASN A 92 -2.22 22.90 -2.73
C ASN A 92 -3.15 21.70 -3.04
N LYS A 93 -2.57 20.52 -3.23
CA LYS A 93 -3.32 19.28 -3.45
C LYS A 93 -4.18 18.92 -2.23
N GLY A 94 -3.63 18.95 -1.04
CA GLY A 94 -4.39 18.69 0.21
C GLY A 94 -5.55 19.66 0.39
N ILE A 95 -5.36 20.94 0.07
CA ILE A 95 -6.41 21.96 0.14
C ILE A 95 -7.49 21.70 -0.93
N SER A 96 -7.11 21.45 -2.18
CA SER A 96 -8.05 21.20 -3.27
C SER A 96 -8.90 19.95 -3.04
N GLN A 97 -8.34 18.94 -2.43
CA GLN A 97 -9.01 17.69 -2.05
C GLN A 97 -9.77 17.78 -0.72
N LYS A 98 -9.82 18.97 -0.08
CA LYS A 98 -10.48 19.21 1.21
C LYS A 98 -9.92 18.35 2.37
N LYS A 99 -8.70 17.85 2.25
CA LYS A 99 -7.99 17.11 3.31
C LYS A 99 -7.33 18.03 4.32
N TYR A 100 -7.10 19.27 3.96
CA TYR A 100 -6.50 20.28 4.81
C TYR A 100 -7.22 21.63 4.65
N SER A 101 -7.40 22.28 5.80
CA SER A 101 -7.84 23.68 5.85
C SER A 101 -6.83 24.48 6.67
N ARG A 102 -6.31 25.54 6.09
CA ARG A 102 -5.36 26.43 6.76
C ARG A 102 -5.94 27.08 8.03
N ASN A 103 -7.26 27.18 8.12
CA ASN A 103 -7.95 27.68 9.31
C ASN A 103 -7.79 26.73 10.52
N ASN A 104 -7.43 25.46 10.29
CA ASN A 104 -7.25 24.44 11.31
C ASN A 104 -5.80 24.35 11.82
N ALA A 105 -4.92 25.24 11.36
CA ALA A 105 -3.49 25.20 11.70
C ALA A 105 -3.17 25.50 13.18
N GLY A 106 -4.16 25.87 13.97
CA GLY A 106 -3.99 26.12 15.41
C GLY A 106 -2.97 27.23 15.71
N TRP A 107 -2.35 27.17 16.87
CA TRP A 107 -1.36 28.18 17.31
C TRP A 107 -0.10 28.14 16.41
N THR A 108 0.28 26.99 15.89
CA THR A 108 1.44 26.87 14.99
C THR A 108 1.23 27.66 13.70
N GLY A 109 0.00 27.77 13.22
CA GLY A 109 -0.35 28.60 12.08
C GLY A 109 -0.01 30.07 12.25
N LEU A 110 -0.05 30.60 13.46
CA LEU A 110 0.39 31.99 13.73
C LEU A 110 1.90 32.15 13.49
N CYS A 111 2.68 31.12 13.75
CA CYS A 111 4.14 31.13 13.60
C CYS A 111 4.61 30.72 12.21
N THR A 112 3.80 29.98 11.44
CA THR A 112 4.21 29.31 10.20
C THR A 112 3.32 29.65 9.02
N TYR A 113 2.59 30.77 9.09
CA TYR A 113 1.73 31.20 8.01
C TYR A 113 2.51 31.85 6.87
N THR A 114 2.40 31.28 5.68
CA THR A 114 2.84 31.87 4.42
C THR A 114 1.63 32.45 3.70
N ALA A 115 1.58 33.78 3.48
CA ALA A 115 0.38 34.46 2.95
C ALA A 115 -0.10 33.86 1.62
N THR A 116 0.84 33.55 0.74
CA THR A 116 0.55 32.97 -0.59
C THR A 116 1.27 31.66 -0.76
N ILE A 117 0.53 30.58 -1.04
CA ILE A 117 1.13 29.32 -1.45
C ILE A 117 1.46 29.44 -2.95
N PRO A 118 2.72 29.23 -3.37
CA PRO A 118 3.07 29.30 -4.77
C PRO A 118 2.23 28.37 -5.62
N SER A 119 1.78 28.86 -6.78
CA SER A 119 1.16 28.03 -7.80
C SER A 119 2.25 27.27 -8.54
N VAL A 120 2.36 25.97 -8.31
CA VAL A 120 3.38 25.12 -8.96
C VAL A 120 2.70 24.14 -9.89
N ARG A 121 3.29 23.97 -11.07
CA ARG A 121 2.83 23.02 -12.09
C ARG A 121 3.41 21.62 -11.92
N ALA A 122 4.51 21.47 -11.22
CA ALA A 122 5.23 20.21 -11.15
C ALA A 122 4.71 19.34 -10.00
N GLU A 123 4.01 18.27 -10.33
CA GLU A 123 3.95 17.10 -9.44
C GLU A 123 5.37 16.52 -9.33
N SER A 124 5.74 16.06 -8.14
CA SER A 124 7.05 15.40 -7.93
C SER A 124 7.20 14.23 -8.92
N ASN A 125 8.09 14.38 -9.88
CA ASN A 125 8.37 13.38 -10.92
C ASN A 125 9.31 12.27 -10.43
N GLU A 126 9.40 12.04 -9.13
CA GLU A 126 10.20 10.94 -8.59
C GLU A 126 9.55 9.60 -8.96
N ARG A 127 10.04 9.00 -10.05
CA ARG A 127 9.46 7.79 -10.64
C ARG A 127 9.77 6.54 -9.83
N ALA A 128 10.88 6.50 -9.12
CA ALA A 128 11.28 5.37 -8.31
C ALA A 128 12.02 5.83 -7.06
N SER A 129 11.73 5.20 -5.94
CA SER A 129 12.44 5.40 -4.68
C SER A 129 12.70 4.06 -4.01
N TYR A 130 13.88 3.94 -3.41
CA TYR A 130 14.26 2.79 -2.62
C TYR A 130 14.75 3.22 -1.25
N SER A 131 14.12 2.72 -0.21
CA SER A 131 14.55 2.86 1.17
C SER A 131 15.25 1.57 1.63
N PRO A 132 16.59 1.53 1.65
CA PRO A 132 17.33 0.30 1.97
C PRO A 132 17.12 -0.16 3.41
N HIS A 133 16.93 0.75 4.34
CA HIS A 133 16.68 0.40 5.75
C HIS A 133 15.34 -0.26 5.98
N HIS A 134 14.33 0.13 5.21
CA HIS A 134 12.98 -0.46 5.26
C HIS A 134 12.83 -1.58 4.24
N ARG A 135 13.77 -1.76 3.31
CA ARG A 135 13.62 -2.65 2.14
C ARG A 135 12.33 -2.36 1.37
N PHE A 136 12.04 -1.05 1.18
CA PHE A 136 10.80 -0.59 0.62
C PHE A 136 11.06 0.15 -0.69
N ILE A 137 10.35 -0.25 -1.73
CA ILE A 137 10.39 0.34 -3.07
C ILE A 137 9.06 0.99 -3.35
N THR A 138 9.08 2.20 -3.91
CA THR A 138 7.92 2.82 -4.54
C THR A 138 8.24 3.12 -5.98
N MET A 139 7.28 2.86 -6.87
CA MET A 139 7.35 3.27 -8.26
C MET A 139 6.07 3.98 -8.67
N LYS A 140 6.22 5.09 -9.41
CA LYS A 140 5.15 5.99 -9.80
C LYS A 140 5.20 6.29 -11.29
N ASN A 141 4.03 6.31 -11.90
CA ASN A 141 3.84 6.87 -13.23
C ASN A 141 2.58 7.75 -13.21
N TRP A 142 2.78 9.03 -12.97
CA TRP A 142 1.71 10.02 -12.81
C TRP A 142 1.46 10.84 -14.07
N GLU A 143 1.87 10.34 -15.21
CA GLU A 143 1.53 10.94 -16.51
C GLU A 143 0.05 10.69 -16.82
N GLY A 144 -0.62 11.68 -17.41
CA GLY A 144 -2.04 11.59 -17.74
C GLY A 144 -2.96 11.56 -16.51
N ASP A 145 -4.19 11.12 -16.71
CA ASP A 145 -5.23 11.08 -15.66
C ASP A 145 -5.18 9.79 -14.82
N TYR A 146 -4.67 8.70 -15.40
CA TYR A 146 -4.47 7.44 -14.69
C TYR A 146 -3.15 7.44 -13.94
N LYS A 147 -3.19 7.91 -12.70
CA LYS A 147 -2.02 8.00 -11.82
C LYS A 147 -1.70 6.63 -11.24
N MET A 148 -0.69 5.97 -11.81
CA MET A 148 -0.28 4.62 -11.39
C MET A 148 0.83 4.69 -10.33
N MET A 149 0.72 3.85 -9.32
CA MET A 149 1.79 3.64 -8.33
C MET A 149 1.73 2.22 -7.82
N PHE A 150 2.89 1.64 -7.53
CA PHE A 150 2.98 0.44 -6.71
C PHE A 150 4.07 0.57 -5.65
N THR A 151 3.93 -0.22 -4.61
CA THR A 151 4.96 -0.40 -3.58
C THR A 151 5.32 -1.87 -3.45
N LEU A 152 6.57 -2.14 -3.14
CA LEU A 152 7.05 -3.49 -2.84
C LEU A 152 7.85 -3.44 -1.55
N TYR A 153 7.41 -4.21 -0.56
CA TYR A 153 8.03 -4.30 0.74
C TYR A 153 8.80 -5.60 0.88
N GLY A 154 10.12 -5.52 1.08
CA GLY A 154 10.98 -6.69 1.20
C GLY A 154 10.91 -7.42 2.54
N GLY A 155 10.12 -6.92 3.47
CA GLY A 155 9.98 -7.48 4.81
C GLY A 155 11.21 -7.26 5.69
N LYS A 156 10.99 -6.79 6.89
CA LYS A 156 12.02 -6.70 7.92
C LYS A 156 11.37 -6.87 9.28
N LYS A 157 11.86 -7.77 10.09
CA LYS A 157 11.43 -7.88 11.48
C LYS A 157 11.96 -6.67 12.28
N GLY A 158 11.07 -6.01 12.99
CA GLY A 158 11.36 -4.85 13.85
C GLY A 158 10.18 -4.56 14.74
N TYR A 159 10.28 -3.59 15.64
CA TYR A 159 9.23 -3.31 16.63
C TYR A 159 7.86 -3.08 16.01
N HIS A 160 7.78 -2.22 14.98
CA HIS A 160 6.54 -1.88 14.30
C HIS A 160 6.55 -2.32 12.82
N LEU A 161 7.44 -3.24 12.46
CA LEU A 161 7.53 -3.81 11.13
C LEU A 161 7.05 -5.26 11.16
N THR A 162 6.28 -5.62 10.18
CA THR A 162 5.80 -6.99 10.00
C THR A 162 6.74 -7.78 9.09
N PRO A 163 6.84 -9.11 9.25
CA PRO A 163 7.70 -9.94 8.42
C PRO A 163 7.12 -10.24 7.03
N ASN A 164 6.26 -9.38 6.50
CA ASN A 164 5.49 -9.55 5.26
C ASN A 164 6.37 -9.41 4.02
N GLY A 165 7.33 -10.33 3.87
CA GLY A 165 8.29 -10.26 2.78
C GLY A 165 7.64 -10.30 1.41
N LEU A 166 8.11 -9.39 0.53
CA LEU A 166 7.63 -9.20 -0.83
C LEU A 166 6.14 -8.83 -0.92
N ALA A 167 5.61 -8.16 0.11
CA ALA A 167 4.26 -7.61 0.09
C ALA A 167 4.15 -6.50 -0.95
N LEU A 168 3.06 -6.52 -1.71
CA LEU A 168 2.78 -5.64 -2.83
C LEU A 168 1.54 -4.80 -2.54
N GLN A 169 1.54 -3.55 -2.99
CA GLN A 169 0.35 -2.70 -2.99
C GLN A 169 0.23 -1.99 -4.32
N PHE A 170 -0.99 -1.91 -4.86
CA PHE A 170 -1.31 -1.14 -6.06
C PHE A 170 -2.16 0.06 -5.72
N TYR A 171 -1.90 1.17 -6.42
CA TYR A 171 -2.60 2.45 -6.25
C TYR A 171 -3.02 3.00 -7.61
N ALA A 172 -4.24 3.47 -7.71
CA ALA A 172 -4.72 4.30 -8.80
C ALA A 172 -6.03 4.99 -8.41
N TYR A 173 -6.41 6.04 -9.14
CA TYR A 173 -7.64 6.80 -8.93
C TYR A 173 -7.81 7.36 -7.51
N GLY A 174 -6.71 7.61 -6.80
CA GLY A 174 -6.75 8.09 -5.42
C GLY A 174 -7.04 7.01 -4.38
N TYR A 175 -7.04 5.74 -4.76
CA TYR A 175 -7.23 4.59 -3.87
C TYR A 175 -5.97 3.75 -3.72
N ALA A 176 -5.78 3.17 -2.53
CA ALA A 176 -4.97 1.98 -2.39
C ALA A 176 -5.82 0.79 -2.81
N LEU A 177 -5.74 0.41 -4.09
CA LEU A 177 -6.62 -0.60 -4.69
C LEU A 177 -6.37 -1.99 -4.12
N ALA A 178 -5.09 -2.38 -3.99
CA ALA A 178 -4.66 -3.61 -3.36
C ALA A 178 -3.83 -3.26 -2.11
N PRO A 179 -4.47 -2.99 -0.96
CA PRO A 179 -3.80 -2.53 0.25
C PRO A 179 -3.09 -3.68 0.98
N ASP A 180 -2.12 -3.35 1.80
CA ASP A 180 -1.77 -4.16 2.97
C ASP A 180 -2.92 -4.11 3.97
N ALA A 181 -3.05 -5.08 4.86
CA ALA A 181 -4.08 -5.10 5.90
C ALA A 181 -4.08 -3.81 6.73
N ALA A 182 -2.93 -3.17 6.83
CA ALA A 182 -2.68 -1.93 7.53
C ALA A 182 -3.24 -1.92 8.96
N ALA A 183 -3.12 -0.83 9.64
CA ALA A 183 -3.34 -0.75 11.05
C ALA A 183 -4.73 -1.15 11.53
N TYR A 184 -4.72 -1.94 12.52
CA TYR A 184 -5.79 -2.20 13.48
C TYR A 184 -6.22 -0.93 14.20
N GLU A 185 -7.44 -0.89 14.68
CA GLU A 185 -7.95 0.27 15.43
C GLU A 185 -7.21 0.47 16.76
N SER A 186 -6.82 -0.63 17.40
CA SER A 186 -6.16 -0.67 18.70
C SER A 186 -5.35 -1.95 18.85
N TYR A 187 -4.28 -1.90 19.68
CA TYR A 187 -3.53 -3.10 20.09
C TYR A 187 -4.40 -4.15 20.80
N TRP A 188 -5.59 -3.76 21.22
CA TRP A 188 -6.59 -4.61 21.88
C TRP A 188 -7.70 -5.05 20.93
N SER A 189 -7.65 -4.67 19.66
CA SER A 189 -8.65 -5.14 18.69
C SER A 189 -8.50 -6.65 18.45
N LYS A 190 -9.63 -7.30 18.18
CA LYS A 190 -9.66 -8.77 17.99
C LYS A 190 -8.80 -9.21 16.81
N ASP A 191 -8.70 -8.39 15.77
CA ASP A 191 -8.01 -8.65 14.53
C ASP A 191 -6.56 -8.13 14.50
N HIS A 192 -6.03 -7.69 15.65
CA HIS A 192 -4.64 -7.21 15.75
C HIS A 192 -3.62 -8.23 15.23
N GLY A 193 -3.80 -9.50 15.59
CA GLY A 193 -2.92 -10.58 15.12
C GLY A 193 -2.92 -10.74 13.59
N TYR A 194 -4.07 -10.54 12.94
CA TYR A 194 -4.17 -10.58 11.49
C TYR A 194 -3.33 -9.46 10.84
N HIS A 195 -3.47 -8.25 11.31
CA HIS A 195 -2.76 -7.09 10.75
C HIS A 195 -1.23 -7.18 10.90
N GLN A 196 -0.75 -7.97 11.85
CA GLN A 196 0.68 -8.25 12.01
C GLN A 196 1.14 -9.53 11.33
N SER A 197 0.23 -10.27 10.73
CA SER A 197 0.50 -11.54 10.07
C SER A 197 0.73 -11.37 8.57
N PRO A 198 1.53 -12.23 7.94
CA PRO A 198 1.67 -12.23 6.49
C PRO A 198 0.37 -12.49 5.73
N THR A 199 -0.64 -13.09 6.38
CA THR A 199 -1.97 -13.33 5.77
C THR A 199 -2.74 -12.05 5.52
N GLY A 200 -2.41 -10.95 6.18
CA GLY A 200 -2.97 -9.62 5.94
C GLY A 200 -2.34 -8.86 4.77
N SER A 201 -1.39 -9.45 4.04
CA SER A 201 -0.64 -8.77 3.00
C SER A 201 -0.79 -9.44 1.65
N ASN A 202 -0.64 -8.66 0.57
CA ASN A 202 -0.59 -9.18 -0.80
C ASN A 202 0.78 -9.81 -1.07
N THR A 203 0.96 -11.02 -0.59
CA THR A 203 2.21 -11.78 -0.68
C THR A 203 1.94 -13.23 -1.04
N VAL A 204 2.98 -14.05 -1.04
CA VAL A 204 2.85 -15.50 -1.19
C VAL A 204 3.38 -16.18 0.06
N LEU A 205 2.54 -16.98 0.66
CA LEU A 205 2.87 -17.80 1.82
C LEU A 205 3.29 -19.19 1.35
N PRO A 206 4.51 -19.64 1.69
CA PRO A 206 4.91 -21.03 1.43
C PRO A 206 4.21 -21.94 2.41
N GLY A 207 3.83 -23.10 1.94
CA GLY A 207 3.51 -24.23 2.79
C GLY A 207 4.75 -24.68 3.58
N TYR A 208 4.54 -25.19 4.78
CA TYR A 208 5.61 -25.74 5.61
C TYR A 208 5.17 -27.02 6.29
N THR A 209 6.15 -27.86 6.58
CA THR A 209 5.95 -29.04 7.41
C THR A 209 6.13 -28.69 8.89
N GLU A 210 5.53 -29.49 9.77
CA GLU A 210 5.63 -29.33 11.22
C GLU A 210 7.10 -29.32 11.65
N GLY A 211 7.54 -28.25 12.30
CA GLY A 211 8.94 -28.02 12.67
C GLY A 211 9.64 -26.85 11.96
N ASP A 212 9.09 -26.35 10.85
CA ASP A 212 9.70 -25.27 10.06
C ASP A 212 9.23 -23.85 10.49
N ILE A 213 8.77 -23.69 11.72
CA ILE A 213 8.20 -22.43 12.26
C ILE A 213 9.18 -21.25 12.19
N THR A 214 10.47 -21.52 12.17
CA THR A 214 11.52 -20.48 12.06
C THR A 214 11.62 -19.85 10.67
N ILE A 215 11.07 -20.47 9.64
CA ILE A 215 11.18 -20.02 8.24
C ILE A 215 10.28 -18.80 7.97
N HIS A 216 9.19 -18.63 8.71
CA HIS A 216 8.31 -17.46 8.55
C HIS A 216 8.93 -16.13 8.98
N ALA A 217 9.94 -16.14 9.85
CA ALA A 217 10.65 -14.94 10.23
C ALA A 217 11.67 -14.46 9.18
N ASP A 218 12.00 -15.28 8.19
CA ASP A 218 13.07 -15.06 7.22
C ASP A 218 12.53 -15.07 5.76
N VAL A 219 11.39 -14.45 5.56
CA VAL A 219 10.71 -14.29 4.25
C VAL A 219 11.56 -13.52 3.23
N SER A 220 12.67 -12.96 3.64
CA SER A 220 13.66 -12.31 2.80
C SER A 220 14.84 -13.19 2.38
N ALA A 221 14.87 -14.46 2.77
CA ALA A 221 15.91 -15.39 2.35
C ALA A 221 15.71 -15.79 0.88
N GLY A 222 16.78 -15.89 0.14
CA GLY A 222 16.91 -15.97 -1.30
C GLY A 222 16.08 -16.98 -2.13
N GLU A 223 15.16 -17.69 -1.50
CA GLU A 223 14.29 -18.68 -2.12
C GLU A 223 13.04 -18.08 -2.80
N LYS A 224 12.75 -16.81 -2.57
CA LYS A 224 11.60 -16.11 -3.13
C LYS A 224 12.03 -14.91 -3.95
N ARG A 225 11.38 -14.74 -5.10
CA ARG A 225 11.61 -13.60 -5.99
C ARG A 225 10.28 -13.06 -6.48
N ARG A 226 10.10 -11.75 -6.42
CA ARG A 226 8.97 -11.07 -7.00
C ARG A 226 9.44 -10.01 -7.97
N MET A 227 8.86 -9.98 -9.17
CA MET A 227 9.04 -8.93 -10.15
C MET A 227 7.71 -8.24 -10.35
N VAL A 228 7.69 -6.93 -10.21
CA VAL A 228 6.52 -6.12 -10.51
C VAL A 228 6.90 -5.10 -11.58
N ALA A 229 6.11 -5.04 -12.63
CA ALA A 229 6.24 -4.04 -13.68
C ALA A 229 4.96 -3.21 -13.78
N MET A 230 5.12 -1.95 -14.13
CA MET A 230 4.03 -1.02 -14.38
C MET A 230 4.12 -0.57 -15.83
N VAL A 231 3.08 -0.87 -16.60
CA VAL A 231 3.02 -0.61 -18.03
C VAL A 231 1.91 0.40 -18.32
N ARG A 232 2.28 1.56 -18.79
CA ARG A 232 1.33 2.57 -19.26
C ARG A 232 1.01 2.31 -20.72
N THR A 233 -0.26 2.27 -21.07
CA THR A 233 -0.75 2.07 -22.44
C THR A 233 -1.26 3.38 -23.05
N SER A 234 -1.76 4.29 -22.23
CA SER A 234 -2.17 5.63 -22.65
C SER A 234 -2.16 6.62 -21.46
N GLY A 235 -2.57 7.86 -21.67
CA GLY A 235 -2.80 8.82 -20.58
C GLY A 235 -3.82 8.35 -19.55
N ASN A 236 -4.76 7.50 -19.96
CA ASN A 236 -5.92 7.08 -19.15
C ASN A 236 -5.93 5.59 -18.84
N SER A 237 -4.92 4.83 -19.25
CA SER A 237 -4.88 3.39 -19.06
C SER A 237 -3.48 2.86 -18.84
N GLY A 238 -3.41 1.73 -18.17
CA GLY A 238 -2.20 0.99 -17.91
C GLY A 238 -2.50 -0.24 -17.06
N TYR A 239 -1.52 -1.10 -16.89
CA TYR A 239 -1.64 -2.31 -16.11
C TYR A 239 -0.35 -2.60 -15.35
N TYR A 240 -0.46 -3.47 -14.37
CA TYR A 240 0.66 -4.00 -13.62
C TYR A 240 0.85 -5.47 -13.95
N VAL A 241 2.10 -5.90 -14.01
CA VAL A 241 2.47 -7.32 -14.16
C VAL A 241 3.15 -7.73 -12.88
N ASP A 242 2.70 -8.81 -12.28
CA ASP A 242 3.28 -9.39 -11.07
C ASP A 242 3.68 -10.84 -11.35
N ILE A 243 4.97 -11.14 -11.14
CA ILE A 243 5.51 -12.48 -11.28
C ILE A 243 6.16 -12.87 -9.98
N PHE A 244 5.62 -13.90 -9.34
CA PHE A 244 6.16 -14.42 -8.10
C PHE A 244 6.74 -15.82 -8.30
N ARG A 245 7.95 -16.03 -7.78
CA ARG A 245 8.67 -17.31 -7.79
C ARG A 245 9.06 -17.72 -6.39
N SER A 246 8.99 -19.02 -6.11
CA SER A 246 9.41 -19.63 -4.85
C SER A 246 9.92 -21.04 -5.09
N ASP A 247 10.96 -21.45 -4.40
CA ASP A 247 11.49 -22.82 -4.46
C ASP A 247 10.68 -23.81 -3.60
N ARG A 248 9.64 -23.33 -2.90
CA ARG A 248 8.75 -24.17 -2.10
C ARG A 248 7.75 -24.90 -2.96
N ALA A 249 7.43 -26.15 -2.55
CA ALA A 249 6.46 -26.97 -3.27
C ALA A 249 5.03 -26.49 -3.14
N ASP A 250 4.69 -25.95 -1.95
CA ASP A 250 3.35 -25.49 -1.61
C ASP A 250 3.36 -24.00 -1.36
N ASN A 251 2.43 -23.29 -2.00
CA ASN A 251 2.37 -21.82 -1.92
C ASN A 251 0.92 -21.33 -2.01
N ASP A 252 0.57 -20.32 -1.22
CA ASP A 252 -0.66 -19.54 -1.35
C ASP A 252 -0.32 -18.12 -1.79
N TYR A 253 -0.79 -17.72 -2.95
CA TYR A 253 -0.76 -16.33 -3.42
C TYR A 253 -1.97 -15.60 -2.85
N LEU A 254 -1.74 -14.59 -2.01
CA LEU A 254 -2.78 -13.79 -1.38
C LEU A 254 -2.89 -12.43 -2.06
N PHE A 255 -4.11 -12.03 -2.37
CA PHE A 255 -4.39 -10.73 -2.98
C PHE A 255 -5.66 -10.12 -2.38
N HIS A 256 -5.48 -9.08 -1.56
CA HIS A 256 -6.55 -8.30 -0.96
C HIS A 256 -6.87 -7.11 -1.85
N HIS A 257 -8.13 -6.76 -1.94
CA HIS A 257 -8.54 -5.61 -2.74
C HIS A 257 -9.64 -4.83 -2.03
N VAL A 258 -9.54 -3.49 -2.05
CA VAL A 258 -10.66 -2.66 -1.66
C VAL A 258 -11.77 -2.79 -2.71
N GLY A 259 -13.01 -2.89 -2.27
CA GLY A 259 -14.14 -3.05 -3.18
C GLY A 259 -15.39 -3.48 -2.43
N THR A 260 -16.53 -3.41 -3.11
CA THR A 260 -17.84 -3.79 -2.56
C THR A 260 -18.21 -5.23 -2.86
N SER A 261 -17.58 -5.83 -3.86
CA SER A 261 -17.81 -7.21 -4.27
C SER A 261 -16.63 -7.74 -5.07
N MET A 262 -16.47 -9.05 -5.06
CA MET A 262 -15.54 -9.77 -5.92
C MET A 262 -16.29 -10.86 -6.69
N GLU A 263 -15.93 -11.04 -7.95
CA GLU A 263 -16.41 -12.13 -8.79
C GLU A 263 -15.23 -12.78 -9.50
N ILE A 264 -15.27 -14.13 -9.64
CA ILE A 264 -14.24 -14.89 -10.33
C ILE A 264 -14.88 -15.56 -11.56
N THR A 265 -14.26 -15.35 -12.72
CA THR A 265 -14.73 -15.90 -14.01
C THR A 265 -13.61 -16.63 -14.72
N ASP A 266 -13.98 -17.50 -15.65
CA ASP A 266 -13.04 -18.02 -16.65
C ASP A 266 -12.67 -16.94 -17.68
N SER A 267 -11.83 -17.29 -18.65
CA SER A 267 -11.40 -16.39 -19.73
C SER A 267 -12.52 -15.99 -20.70
N GLU A 268 -13.64 -16.72 -20.70
CA GLU A 268 -14.82 -16.47 -21.54
C GLU A 268 -15.85 -15.60 -20.80
N GLY A 269 -15.64 -15.32 -19.51
CA GLY A 269 -16.52 -14.52 -18.67
C GLY A 269 -17.59 -15.33 -17.93
N ASN A 270 -17.54 -16.65 -17.97
CA ASN A 270 -18.46 -17.49 -17.20
C ASN A 270 -18.01 -17.51 -15.75
N LYS A 271 -18.95 -17.31 -14.83
CA LYS A 271 -18.67 -17.36 -13.40
C LYS A 271 -18.20 -18.75 -13.00
N LEU A 272 -17.09 -18.83 -12.27
CA LEU A 272 -16.63 -20.10 -11.73
C LEU A 272 -17.57 -20.57 -10.60
N PRO A 273 -17.92 -21.86 -10.58
CA PRO A 273 -18.65 -22.43 -9.47
C PRO A 273 -17.77 -22.42 -8.23
N GLY A 274 -18.32 -21.90 -7.12
CA GLY A 274 -17.65 -21.90 -5.82
C GLY A 274 -18.42 -22.79 -4.84
N GLU A 275 -17.74 -23.75 -4.24
CA GLU A 275 -18.23 -24.51 -3.11
C GLU A 275 -18.02 -23.73 -1.82
N ALA A 276 -19.08 -23.52 -1.04
CA ALA A 276 -18.98 -22.88 0.25
C ALA A 276 -18.32 -23.81 1.27
N LEU A 277 -17.29 -23.34 1.97
CA LEU A 277 -16.57 -24.09 2.98
C LEU A 277 -16.73 -23.45 4.36
N GLU A 278 -16.80 -24.27 5.40
CA GLU A 278 -16.78 -23.79 6.79
C GLU A 278 -15.36 -23.37 7.23
N LYS A 279 -14.34 -24.05 6.70
CA LYS A 279 -12.92 -23.80 7.01
C LYS A 279 -12.04 -24.29 5.87
N PHE A 280 -10.80 -23.85 5.84
CA PHE A 280 -9.80 -24.40 4.94
C PHE A 280 -9.46 -25.85 5.32
N ASP A 281 -9.25 -26.69 4.33
CA ASP A 281 -8.80 -28.09 4.55
C ASP A 281 -7.38 -28.12 5.13
N LYS A 282 -6.53 -27.21 4.66
CA LYS A 282 -5.17 -27.01 5.15
C LYS A 282 -4.91 -25.54 5.42
N THR A 283 -4.15 -25.24 6.45
CA THR A 283 -3.67 -23.90 6.76
C THR A 283 -2.17 -23.93 6.99
N TRP A 284 -1.46 -22.99 6.38
CA TRP A 284 0.00 -22.91 6.48
C TRP A 284 0.46 -21.81 7.44
N HIS A 285 -0.49 -21.05 7.98
CA HIS A 285 -0.24 -20.01 8.95
C HIS A 285 -1.47 -19.84 9.85
N GLU A 286 -1.24 -19.50 11.10
CA GLU A 286 -2.35 -19.27 12.05
C GLU A 286 -3.31 -18.16 11.61
N GLY A 287 -2.84 -17.16 10.83
CA GLY A 287 -3.67 -16.08 10.32
C GLY A 287 -4.84 -16.47 9.41
N TYR A 288 -4.89 -17.72 8.94
CA TYR A 288 -6.03 -18.20 8.13
C TYR A 288 -7.36 -18.27 8.89
N HIS A 289 -7.32 -18.38 10.20
CA HIS A 289 -8.54 -18.38 11.02
C HIS A 289 -9.31 -17.04 11.00
N TRP A 290 -8.68 -15.98 10.48
CA TRP A 290 -9.31 -14.68 10.33
C TRP A 290 -10.18 -14.55 9.06
N PHE A 291 -9.98 -15.42 8.09
CA PHE A 291 -10.80 -15.41 6.88
C PHE A 291 -12.17 -16.05 7.15
N SER A 292 -13.19 -15.48 6.52
CA SER A 292 -14.57 -15.93 6.59
C SER A 292 -15.20 -15.99 5.21
N ASN A 293 -16.43 -16.52 5.11
CA ASN A 293 -17.19 -16.58 3.86
C ASN A 293 -16.40 -17.26 2.73
N LEU A 294 -15.82 -18.44 3.04
CA LEU A 294 -14.94 -19.15 2.14
C LEU A 294 -15.74 -19.81 1.00
N HIS A 295 -15.31 -19.56 -0.22
CA HIS A 295 -15.79 -20.27 -1.41
C HIS A 295 -14.60 -20.80 -2.20
N LYS A 296 -14.58 -22.09 -2.47
CA LYS A 296 -13.50 -22.78 -3.20
C LYS A 296 -13.95 -23.13 -4.62
N SER A 297 -13.08 -22.92 -5.59
CA SER A 297 -13.22 -23.39 -6.97
C SER A 297 -11.99 -24.21 -7.35
N ASP A 298 -12.18 -25.45 -7.74
CA ASP A 298 -11.14 -26.28 -8.34
C ASP A 298 -11.04 -25.91 -9.82
N TYR A 299 -10.08 -25.04 -10.16
CA TYR A 299 -9.93 -24.54 -11.51
C TYR A 299 -8.46 -24.29 -11.84
N ASN A 300 -7.98 -24.95 -12.89
CA ASN A 300 -6.57 -24.97 -13.26
C ASN A 300 -6.25 -24.21 -14.56
N GLN A 301 -7.24 -23.54 -15.15
CA GLN A 301 -7.04 -22.71 -16.33
C GLN A 301 -6.88 -21.24 -15.95
N ASN A 302 -6.62 -20.39 -16.94
CA ASN A 302 -6.58 -18.94 -16.74
C ASN A 302 -7.93 -18.42 -16.24
N PHE A 303 -7.90 -17.49 -15.30
CA PHE A 303 -9.10 -16.90 -14.72
C PHE A 303 -8.95 -15.40 -14.50
N ILE A 304 -10.06 -14.75 -14.20
CA ILE A 304 -10.15 -13.34 -13.92
C ILE A 304 -10.88 -13.16 -12.58
N ALA A 305 -10.24 -12.50 -11.63
CA ALA A 305 -10.90 -11.96 -10.46
C ALA A 305 -11.21 -10.47 -10.69
N SER A 306 -12.44 -10.07 -10.47
CA SER A 306 -12.91 -8.70 -10.71
C SER A 306 -13.52 -8.12 -9.45
N TRP A 307 -13.21 -6.85 -9.16
CA TRP A 307 -13.74 -6.09 -8.03
C TRP A 307 -14.51 -4.88 -8.51
N SER A 308 -15.68 -4.67 -7.93
CA SER A 308 -16.48 -3.46 -8.15
C SER A 308 -16.15 -2.42 -7.09
N MET A 309 -16.00 -1.18 -7.51
CA MET A 309 -15.70 -0.04 -6.66
C MET A 309 -16.67 1.11 -6.96
N PRO A 310 -16.78 2.10 -6.04
CA PRO A 310 -17.47 3.35 -6.33
C PRO A 310 -16.93 4.07 -7.58
N GLU A 311 -17.66 5.05 -8.08
CA GLU A 311 -17.31 5.88 -9.23
C GLU A 311 -17.10 5.09 -10.54
N ASP A 312 -17.87 3.99 -10.70
CA ASP A 312 -17.79 3.11 -11.88
C ASP A 312 -16.38 2.54 -12.15
N ILE A 313 -15.55 2.46 -11.11
CA ILE A 313 -14.26 1.82 -11.19
C ILE A 313 -14.44 0.30 -11.12
N THR A 314 -13.82 -0.40 -12.05
CA THR A 314 -13.68 -1.85 -12.03
C THR A 314 -12.19 -2.18 -11.99
N ALA A 315 -11.80 -3.07 -11.09
CA ALA A 315 -10.47 -3.63 -11.08
C ALA A 315 -10.52 -5.09 -11.47
N ARG A 316 -9.48 -5.56 -12.17
CA ARG A 316 -9.34 -6.94 -12.62
C ARG A 316 -7.93 -7.45 -12.40
N LEU A 317 -7.85 -8.68 -11.92
CA LEU A 317 -6.63 -9.45 -11.88
C LEU A 317 -6.83 -10.69 -12.75
N TRP A 318 -6.16 -10.72 -13.89
CA TRP A 318 -6.02 -11.90 -14.69
C TRP A 318 -4.84 -12.73 -14.16
N MET A 319 -5.02 -14.05 -14.03
CA MET A 319 -3.96 -14.94 -13.56
C MET A 319 -3.85 -16.16 -14.46
N THR A 320 -2.61 -16.58 -14.73
CA THR A 320 -2.36 -17.85 -15.44
C THR A 320 -2.85 -19.02 -14.62
N GLY A 321 -3.42 -20.01 -15.30
CA GLY A 321 -3.73 -21.30 -14.73
C GLY A 321 -2.48 -22.09 -14.37
N GLY A 322 -2.67 -23.24 -13.77
CA GLY A 322 -1.63 -24.20 -13.41
C GLY A 322 -2.22 -25.47 -12.82
N GLU A 323 -1.61 -26.60 -13.12
CA GLU A 323 -2.02 -27.88 -12.54
C GLU A 323 -1.88 -27.84 -11.00
N GLY A 324 -2.86 -28.42 -10.31
CA GLY A 324 -2.91 -28.44 -8.84
C GLY A 324 -3.25 -27.11 -8.20
N ARG A 325 -3.82 -26.14 -8.95
CA ARG A 325 -4.29 -24.86 -8.40
C ARG A 325 -5.72 -24.93 -7.92
N GLU A 326 -5.95 -24.34 -6.79
CA GLU A 326 -7.25 -24.10 -6.17
C GLU A 326 -7.43 -22.60 -5.97
N ILE A 327 -8.63 -22.11 -6.18
CA ILE A 327 -8.96 -20.68 -6.05
C ILE A 327 -9.94 -20.51 -4.90
N TYR A 328 -9.60 -19.67 -3.96
CA TYR A 328 -10.47 -19.31 -2.84
C TYR A 328 -10.86 -17.85 -2.93
N GLN A 329 -12.16 -17.61 -2.85
CA GLN A 329 -12.74 -16.30 -2.58
C GLN A 329 -13.07 -16.24 -1.10
N VAL A 330 -12.57 -15.22 -0.40
CA VAL A 330 -12.74 -15.10 1.05
C VAL A 330 -12.99 -13.65 1.46
N ASP A 331 -13.57 -13.48 2.62
CA ASP A 331 -13.66 -12.21 3.31
C ASP A 331 -12.57 -12.13 4.39
N ALA A 332 -11.65 -11.19 4.22
CA ALA A 332 -10.64 -10.85 5.20
C ALA A 332 -11.15 -9.77 6.18
N PRO A 333 -10.53 -9.60 7.35
CA PRO A 333 -10.83 -8.50 8.26
C PRO A 333 -10.77 -7.14 7.57
N PRO A 334 -11.55 -6.15 8.03
CA PRO A 334 -11.53 -4.80 7.47
C PRO A 334 -10.13 -4.18 7.53
N THR A 335 -9.64 -3.66 6.42
CA THR A 335 -8.46 -2.81 6.40
C THR A 335 -8.83 -1.36 6.68
N THR A 336 -7.93 -0.59 7.31
CA THR A 336 -8.12 0.85 7.49
C THR A 336 -8.13 1.60 6.15
N MET A 337 -7.54 1.03 5.11
CA MET A 337 -7.56 1.57 3.74
C MET A 337 -8.93 1.40 3.06
N ASN A 338 -9.75 0.46 3.53
CA ASN A 338 -11.09 0.23 3.01
C ASN A 338 -12.13 1.21 3.58
N LYS A 339 -11.83 1.93 4.65
CA LYS A 339 -12.71 2.98 5.21
C LYS A 339 -12.95 4.15 4.25
N GLY A 340 -12.15 4.27 3.20
CA GLY A 340 -12.23 5.32 2.22
C GLY A 340 -12.50 4.76 0.83
N LEU A 341 -13.69 4.20 0.59
CA LEU A 341 -14.13 3.89 -0.77
C LEU A 341 -14.42 5.17 -1.59
N THR A 342 -14.35 6.33 -0.97
CA THR A 342 -14.36 7.63 -1.66
C THR A 342 -12.96 8.22 -1.60
N PRO A 343 -12.37 8.70 -2.70
CA PRO A 343 -11.07 9.34 -2.68
C PRO A 343 -10.99 10.42 -1.60
N GLY A 344 -10.12 10.22 -0.63
CA GLY A 344 -9.94 11.16 0.48
C GLY A 344 -10.91 11.05 1.66
N ASP A 345 -11.84 10.12 1.65
CA ASP A 345 -12.77 9.92 2.78
C ASP A 345 -12.38 8.68 3.61
N ILE A 346 -12.11 8.91 4.89
CA ILE A 346 -11.71 7.87 5.85
C ILE A 346 -12.91 7.39 6.69
N CYS A 347 -14.13 7.82 6.34
CA CYS A 347 -15.29 7.73 7.22
C CYS A 347 -16.30 6.62 6.88
N MET A 348 -16.00 5.71 5.96
CA MET A 348 -16.88 4.57 5.66
C MET A 348 -16.90 3.56 6.81
N PRO A 349 -18.05 2.92 7.09
CA PRO A 349 -18.11 1.85 8.06
C PRO A 349 -17.14 0.71 7.70
N PRO A 350 -16.60 0.00 8.68
CA PRO A 350 -15.74 -1.15 8.41
C PRO A 350 -16.48 -2.18 7.58
N MET A 351 -15.89 -2.61 6.48
CA MET A 351 -16.37 -3.67 5.60
C MET A 351 -15.33 -4.78 5.56
N PRO A 352 -15.73 -6.04 5.43
CA PRO A 352 -14.79 -7.10 5.07
C PRO A 352 -13.99 -6.72 3.83
N THR A 353 -12.74 -7.12 3.79
CA THR A 353 -11.86 -6.92 2.63
C THR A 353 -11.97 -8.14 1.73
N PRO A 354 -12.53 -8.03 0.51
CA PRO A 354 -12.57 -9.15 -0.43
C PRO A 354 -11.14 -9.60 -0.76
N ALA A 355 -10.85 -10.87 -0.58
CA ALA A 355 -9.51 -11.40 -0.83
C ALA A 355 -9.57 -12.67 -1.68
N LEU A 356 -8.60 -12.76 -2.59
CA LEU A 356 -8.33 -13.90 -3.43
C LEU A 356 -7.15 -14.67 -2.84
N ILE A 357 -7.31 -15.98 -2.68
CA ILE A 357 -6.20 -16.89 -2.39
C ILE A 357 -6.09 -17.89 -3.53
N VAL A 358 -4.89 -18.00 -4.11
CA VAL A 358 -4.62 -19.02 -5.11
C VAL A 358 -3.60 -19.98 -4.56
N ARG A 359 -4.07 -21.16 -4.24
CA ARG A 359 -3.26 -22.25 -3.68
C ARG A 359 -2.63 -23.07 -4.79
N GLN A 360 -1.38 -23.41 -4.65
CA GLN A 360 -0.65 -24.34 -5.49
C GLN A 360 0.05 -25.36 -4.60
N GLU A 361 -0.35 -26.63 -4.73
CA GLU A 361 0.24 -27.75 -3.99
C GLU A 361 1.08 -28.65 -4.91
N GLY A 362 2.16 -29.21 -4.36
CA GLY A 362 2.99 -30.19 -5.06
C GLY A 362 3.87 -29.66 -6.17
N ASN A 363 3.75 -28.39 -6.54
CA ASN A 363 4.53 -27.74 -7.60
C ASN A 363 5.23 -26.51 -7.07
N ASN A 364 6.55 -26.44 -7.21
CA ASN A 364 7.25 -25.26 -6.77
C ASN A 364 6.99 -24.06 -7.70
N ALA A 365 6.83 -22.88 -7.13
CA ALA A 365 6.53 -21.67 -7.87
C ALA A 365 7.78 -21.09 -8.60
N HIS A 366 8.94 -21.75 -8.57
CA HIS A 366 10.09 -21.38 -9.38
C HIS A 366 9.88 -21.81 -10.84
N THR A 367 9.44 -23.05 -11.05
CA THR A 367 9.14 -23.62 -12.37
C THR A 367 7.72 -23.30 -12.82
N HIS A 368 6.79 -23.17 -11.87
CA HIS A 368 5.36 -22.85 -12.11
C HIS A 368 4.99 -21.56 -11.38
N PRO A 369 5.51 -20.40 -11.83
CA PRO A 369 5.32 -19.14 -11.14
C PRO A 369 3.86 -18.71 -11.11
N PHE A 370 3.50 -17.91 -10.08
CA PHE A 370 2.30 -17.12 -10.17
C PHE A 370 2.58 -15.93 -11.09
N VAL A 371 1.80 -15.83 -12.16
CA VAL A 371 1.88 -14.72 -13.12
C VAL A 371 0.52 -14.06 -13.18
N SER A 372 0.45 -12.80 -12.83
CA SER A 372 -0.78 -12.04 -12.90
C SER A 372 -0.60 -10.71 -13.61
N VAL A 373 -1.69 -10.25 -14.23
CA VAL A 373 -1.83 -8.90 -14.78
C VAL A 373 -2.99 -8.24 -14.07
N TYR A 374 -2.71 -7.09 -13.49
CA TYR A 374 -3.71 -6.31 -12.76
C TYR A 374 -3.96 -4.98 -13.46
N GLU A 375 -5.22 -4.62 -13.61
CA GLU A 375 -5.64 -3.33 -14.13
C GLU A 375 -6.84 -2.78 -13.35
N ALA A 376 -6.96 -1.45 -13.34
CA ALA A 376 -8.18 -0.78 -12.91
C ALA A 376 -8.59 0.22 -13.99
N TYR A 377 -9.89 0.38 -14.23
CA TYR A 377 -10.42 1.29 -15.24
C TYR A 377 -11.79 1.82 -14.83
N LYS A 378 -12.14 2.99 -15.32
CA LYS A 378 -13.49 3.55 -15.25
C LYS A 378 -14.27 3.13 -16.49
N LYS A 379 -15.53 2.68 -16.29
CA LYS A 379 -16.45 2.37 -17.39
C LYS A 379 -16.96 3.61 -18.09
#